data_a27ca1463377644396364d78f445754b
#
_entry.id   a27ca1463377644396364d78f445754b
#
_cell.length_a   1.000
_cell.length_b   1.000
_cell.length_c   1.000
_cell.angle_alpha   90.00
_cell.angle_beta   90.00
_cell.angle_gamma   90.00
#
_symmetry.space_group_name_H-M   'P 1'
#
loop_
_entity.id
_entity.type
_entity.pdbx_description
1 polymer ?
#
loop_
_entity_poly.entity_id
_entity_poly.type
_entity_poly.pdbx_seq_one_letter_code
_entity_poly.pdbx_strand_id
1 'polypeptide(L)'
;MTGLSREMIIHPGETLKEVLENKNMTQKELVLKTGVSTKYINSVLRGEKNMSASFAKKLEYALNIEAEFWVNLQNAYDKEILEYQK
;
A
#
# COMPACT_ATOMS: atom_id res chain seq x y z
N MET A 1 -19.49 18.05 10.56
CA MET A 1 -18.20 18.52 10.09
C MET A 1 -17.30 17.36 9.68
N THR A 2 -16.70 17.46 8.56
CA THR A 2 -15.94 16.34 8.06
C THR A 2 -14.54 16.25 8.60
N GLY A 3 -13.88 17.35 8.71
CA GLY A 3 -12.57 17.37 9.29
C GLY A 3 -11.44 16.73 8.52
N LEU A 4 -11.75 15.95 7.48
CA LEU A 4 -10.70 15.30 6.69
C LEU A 4 -10.23 16.23 5.58
N SER A 5 -8.93 16.43 5.47
CA SER A 5 -8.33 17.06 4.32
C SER A 5 -7.63 16.00 3.49
N ARG A 6 -7.33 16.33 2.25
CA ARG A 6 -6.68 15.38 1.35
C ARG A 6 -5.35 14.88 1.90
N GLU A 7 -4.62 15.76 2.58
CA GLU A 7 -3.31 15.41 3.15
C GLU A 7 -3.39 14.41 4.29
N MET A 8 -4.55 14.29 4.91
CA MET A 8 -4.74 13.39 6.04
C MET A 8 -5.13 11.98 5.60
N ILE A 9 -5.38 11.81 4.30
CA ILE A 9 -5.78 10.51 3.76
C ILE A 9 -4.54 9.83 3.22
N ILE A 10 -4.15 8.74 3.88
CA ILE A 10 -2.89 8.06 3.59
C ILE A 10 -3.13 6.81 2.76
N HIS A 11 -2.53 6.78 1.57
CA HIS A 11 -2.62 5.61 0.69
C HIS A 11 -1.73 4.49 1.26
N PRO A 12 -2.18 3.22 1.13
CA PRO A 12 -1.37 2.08 1.60
C PRO A 12 0.05 2.07 1.04
N GLY A 13 0.25 2.64 -0.14
CA GLY A 13 1.58 2.72 -0.73
C GLY A 13 2.57 3.51 0.10
N GLU A 14 2.10 4.50 0.86
CA GLU A 14 2.98 5.26 1.73
C GLU A 14 3.47 4.40 2.89
N THR A 15 2.58 3.59 3.45
CA THR A 15 2.96 2.67 4.51
C THR A 15 3.93 1.62 3.98
N LEU A 16 3.68 1.12 2.78
CA LEU A 16 4.59 0.16 2.15
C LEU A 16 5.98 0.77 1.98
N LYS A 17 6.03 2.02 1.53
CA LYS A 17 7.30 2.70 1.35
C LYS A 17 8.08 2.79 2.66
N GLU A 18 7.38 3.14 3.74
CA GLU A 18 8.02 3.23 5.06
C GLU A 18 8.53 1.86 5.53
N VAL A 19 7.75 0.82 5.30
CA VAL A 19 8.15 -0.53 5.69
C VAL A 19 9.41 -0.95 4.94
N LEU A 20 9.46 -0.67 3.63
CA LEU A 20 10.64 -0.99 2.85
C LEU A 20 11.87 -0.24 3.36
N GLU A 21 11.71 1.02 3.70
CA GLU A 21 12.81 1.82 4.23
C GLU A 21 13.29 1.27 5.57
N ASN A 22 12.36 0.91 6.44
CA ASN A 22 12.71 0.36 7.76
C ASN A 22 13.43 -0.99 7.66
N LYS A 23 13.10 -1.77 6.64
CA LYS A 23 13.71 -3.07 6.43
C LYS A 23 14.95 -3.00 5.54
N ASN A 24 15.31 -1.81 5.07
CA ASN A 24 16.41 -1.62 4.12
C ASN A 24 16.22 -2.49 2.88
N MET A 25 14.97 -2.62 2.44
CA MET A 25 14.65 -3.40 1.26
C MET A 25 14.38 -2.48 0.08
N THR A 26 15.03 -2.76 -1.04
CA THR A 26 14.84 -1.97 -2.25
C THR A 26 13.58 -2.43 -2.97
N GLN A 27 13.08 -1.56 -3.85
CA GLN A 27 11.95 -1.90 -4.70
C GLN A 27 12.28 -3.13 -5.56
N LYS A 28 13.52 -3.19 -6.04
CA LYS A 28 13.97 -4.32 -6.86
C LYS A 28 13.90 -5.62 -6.09
N GLU A 29 14.32 -5.59 -4.82
CA GLU A 29 14.23 -6.79 -3.98
C GLU A 29 12.80 -7.23 -3.79
N LEU A 30 11.89 -6.27 -3.63
CA LEU A 30 10.48 -6.57 -3.47
C LEU A 30 9.92 -7.22 -4.74
N VAL A 31 10.33 -6.74 -5.91
CA VAL A 31 9.94 -7.35 -7.18
C VAL A 31 10.38 -8.81 -7.20
N LEU A 32 11.63 -9.06 -6.82
CA LEU A 32 12.17 -10.42 -6.84
C LEU A 32 11.44 -11.33 -5.85
N LYS A 33 11.10 -10.82 -4.68
CA LYS A 33 10.45 -11.64 -3.65
C LYS A 33 8.99 -11.93 -3.97
N THR A 34 8.30 -10.99 -4.63
CA THR A 34 6.88 -11.13 -4.88
C THR A 34 6.55 -11.65 -6.27
N GLY A 35 7.45 -11.49 -7.21
CA GLY A 35 7.18 -11.81 -8.61
C GLY A 35 6.22 -10.85 -9.27
N VAL A 36 5.93 -9.73 -8.60
CA VAL A 36 5.02 -8.71 -9.13
C VAL A 36 5.83 -7.72 -9.96
N SER A 37 5.22 -7.19 -11.03
CA SER A 37 5.95 -6.30 -11.93
C SER A 37 6.42 -5.02 -11.24
N THR A 38 7.56 -4.52 -11.69
CA THR A 38 8.10 -3.24 -11.23
C THR A 38 7.08 -2.14 -11.43
N LYS A 39 6.39 -2.15 -12.57
CA LYS A 39 5.42 -1.13 -12.90
C LYS A 39 4.29 -1.08 -11.88
N TYR A 40 3.75 -2.25 -11.51
CA TYR A 40 2.65 -2.29 -10.55
C TYR A 40 3.10 -1.79 -9.19
N ILE A 41 4.24 -2.29 -8.71
CA ILE A 41 4.76 -1.88 -7.40
C ILE A 41 5.02 -0.39 -7.38
N ASN A 42 5.64 0.14 -8.43
CA ASN A 42 5.91 1.56 -8.53
C ASN A 42 4.62 2.38 -8.48
N SER A 43 3.58 1.91 -9.20
CA SER A 43 2.30 2.62 -9.21
C SER A 43 1.63 2.61 -7.84
N VAL A 44 1.72 1.50 -7.10
CA VAL A 44 1.18 1.44 -5.74
C VAL A 44 1.94 2.39 -4.82
N LEU A 45 3.26 2.39 -4.91
CA LEU A 45 4.10 3.25 -4.06
C LEU A 45 3.82 4.73 -4.32
N ARG A 46 3.42 5.07 -5.52
CA ARG A 46 3.06 6.45 -5.87
C ARG A 46 1.61 6.80 -5.53
N GLY A 47 0.85 5.83 -5.07
CA GLY A 47 -0.56 6.05 -4.77
C GLY A 47 -1.45 6.08 -6.01
N GLU A 48 -0.94 5.62 -7.15
CA GLU A 48 -1.69 5.65 -8.41
C GLU A 48 -2.55 4.41 -8.64
N LYS A 49 -2.25 3.34 -7.92
CA LYS A 49 -3.03 2.11 -8.00
C LYS A 49 -3.35 1.58 -6.62
N ASN A 50 -4.49 0.92 -6.52
CA ASN A 50 -4.89 0.29 -5.28
C ASN A 50 -4.06 -0.96 -5.03
N MET A 51 -3.94 -1.31 -3.76
CA MET A 51 -3.27 -2.53 -3.35
C MET A 51 -4.29 -3.66 -3.39
N SER A 52 -4.11 -4.62 -4.30
CA SER A 52 -5.04 -5.73 -4.43
C SER A 52 -4.85 -6.74 -3.30
N ALA A 53 -5.87 -7.56 -3.05
CA ALA A 53 -5.78 -8.63 -2.06
C ALA A 53 -4.69 -9.62 -2.44
N SER A 54 -4.52 -9.87 -3.73
CA SER A 54 -3.47 -10.76 -4.21
C SER A 54 -2.09 -10.21 -3.88
N PHE A 55 -1.89 -8.91 -4.07
CA PHE A 55 -0.62 -8.28 -3.75
C PHE A 55 -0.38 -8.30 -2.23
N ALA A 56 -1.45 -8.08 -1.44
CA ALA A 56 -1.34 -8.13 0.01
C ALA A 56 -0.83 -9.49 0.48
N LYS A 57 -1.32 -10.57 -0.14
CA LYS A 57 -0.85 -11.91 0.16
C LYS A 57 0.63 -12.07 -0.15
N LYS A 58 1.07 -11.53 -1.27
CA LYS A 58 2.48 -11.62 -1.66
C LYS A 58 3.35 -10.79 -0.72
N LEU A 59 2.84 -9.68 -0.24
CA LEU A 59 3.56 -8.88 0.75
C LEU A 59 3.71 -9.62 2.07
N GLU A 60 2.74 -10.45 2.43
CA GLU A 60 2.83 -11.25 3.64
C GLU A 60 4.07 -12.14 3.59
N TYR A 61 4.30 -12.80 2.46
CA TYR A 61 5.48 -13.63 2.30
C TYR A 61 6.76 -12.81 2.27
N ALA A 62 6.72 -11.70 1.53
CA ALA A 62 7.94 -10.92 1.32
C ALA A 62 8.38 -10.16 2.56
N LEU A 63 7.43 -9.66 3.34
CA LEU A 63 7.71 -8.75 4.44
C LEU A 63 7.36 -9.32 5.81
N ASN A 64 6.73 -10.49 5.85
CA ASN A 64 6.31 -11.11 7.10
C ASN A 64 5.32 -10.22 7.87
N ILE A 65 4.43 -9.57 7.13
CA ILE A 65 3.36 -8.75 7.67
C ILE A 65 2.06 -9.30 7.10
N GLU A 66 1.11 -9.62 7.98
CA GLU A 66 -0.12 -10.29 7.57
C GLU A 66 -0.84 -9.54 6.45
N ALA A 67 -1.38 -10.31 5.51
CA ALA A 67 -2.13 -9.74 4.38
C ALA A 67 -3.29 -8.88 4.87
N GLU A 68 -3.92 -9.28 5.97
CA GLU A 68 -5.06 -8.54 6.53
C GLU A 68 -4.68 -7.10 6.87
N PHE A 69 -3.46 -6.89 7.34
CA PHE A 69 -2.98 -5.55 7.64
C PHE A 69 -3.07 -4.64 6.40
N TRP A 70 -2.59 -5.16 5.27
CA TRP A 70 -2.60 -4.39 4.03
C TRP A 70 -4.00 -4.20 3.48
N VAL A 71 -4.83 -5.24 3.56
CA VAL A 71 -6.21 -5.17 3.11
C VAL A 71 -6.98 -4.13 3.91
N ASN A 72 -6.77 -4.10 5.22
CA ASN A 72 -7.43 -3.12 6.07
C ASN A 72 -7.00 -1.69 5.75
N LEU A 73 -5.71 -1.49 5.44
CA LEU A 73 -5.24 -0.17 5.04
C LEU A 73 -5.92 0.30 3.76
N GLN A 74 -6.06 -0.60 2.79
CA GLN A 74 -6.69 -0.25 1.53
C GLN A 74 -8.16 0.07 1.74
N ASN A 75 -8.85 -0.73 2.56
CA ASN A 75 -10.27 -0.48 2.84
C ASN A 75 -10.47 0.85 3.54
N ALA A 76 -9.60 1.18 4.49
CA ALA A 76 -9.67 2.46 5.20
C ALA A 76 -9.45 3.62 4.22
N TYR A 77 -8.47 3.48 3.34
CA TYR A 77 -8.21 4.51 2.34
C TYR A 77 -9.42 4.71 1.43
N ASP A 78 -10.00 3.61 0.95
CA ASP A 78 -11.15 3.68 0.05
C ASP A 78 -12.31 4.43 0.71
N LYS A 79 -12.55 4.13 1.98
CA LYS A 79 -13.62 4.77 2.74
C LYS A 79 -13.35 6.25 2.92
N GLU A 80 -12.14 6.61 3.28
CA GLU A 80 -11.77 8.00 3.53
C GLU A 80 -11.81 8.84 2.25
N ILE A 81 -11.37 8.26 1.14
CA ILE A 81 -11.43 8.96 -0.14
C ILE A 81 -12.88 9.24 -0.52
N LEU A 82 -13.75 8.27 -0.29
CA LEU A 82 -15.16 8.43 -0.60
C LEU A 82 -15.79 9.54 0.24
N GLU A 83 -15.44 9.60 1.52
CA GLU A 83 -15.92 10.65 2.41
C GLU A 83 -15.38 12.02 2.01
N TYR A 84 -14.12 12.06 1.60
CA TYR A 84 -13.51 13.30 1.16
C TYR A 84 -14.19 13.87 -0.09
N GLN A 85 -14.63 12.98 -0.98
CA GLN A 85 -15.24 13.40 -2.24
C GLN A 85 -16.68 13.86 -2.08
N LYS A 86 -17.29 13.63 -0.94
CA LYS A 86 -18.63 14.15 -0.68
C LYS A 86 -18.57 15.64 -0.38
#